data_a6b4b0418b83832a8d45cbf13eeb10b3
#
_entry.id   a6b4b0418b83832a8d45cbf13eeb10b3
#
_cell.length_a   1.000
_cell.length_b   1.000
_cell.length_c   1.000
_cell.angle_alpha   90.00
_cell.angle_beta   90.00
_cell.angle_gamma   90.00
#
_symmetry.space_group_name_H-M   'P 1'
#
loop_
_entity.id
_entity.type
_entity.pdbx_description
1 polymer ?
#
loop_
_entity_poly.entity_id
_entity_poly.type
_entity_poly.pdbx_seq_one_letter_code
_entity_poly.pdbx_strand_id
1 'polypeptide(L)'
;DYFIRRFLLIFPTLLGISLLVFMLIRLAPGGPVQRDLQQMMGAAASEGSGAAGMRESEGLSITPPQLFEIEEKHRRDKGVLRSYFEWLGILPRDLDRSAQSFEKDETKVALQVPGMNLRVDLVKDGKGGVSINIPEDMKEDQKKILSERISNDHWNARLVSTKELSRRWQKNAKGLDVPEDLQERAILYRSGREGLLQGSLGRSDKYGESIISLIQQRIPISLFFGLI
;
A
#
# COMPACT_ATOMS: atom_id res chain seq x y z
N ASP A 1 -25.76 28.44 -25.10
CA ASP A 1 -24.30 28.30 -25.29
C ASP A 1 -23.49 28.69 -24.05
N TYR A 2 -23.83 29.76 -23.32
CA TYR A 2 -23.09 30.21 -22.13
C TYR A 2 -23.10 29.18 -20.99
N PHE A 3 -24.24 28.57 -20.70
CA PHE A 3 -24.43 27.58 -19.63
C PHE A 3 -23.64 26.30 -19.92
N ILE A 4 -23.65 25.86 -21.18
CA ILE A 4 -22.91 24.66 -21.62
C ILE A 4 -21.40 24.86 -21.48
N ARG A 5 -20.89 26.02 -21.89
CA ARG A 5 -19.46 26.35 -21.73
C ARG A 5 -19.02 26.39 -20.26
N ARG A 6 -19.80 26.96 -19.37
CA ARG A 6 -19.51 27.00 -17.94
C ARG A 6 -19.51 25.59 -17.34
N PHE A 7 -20.53 24.80 -17.69
CA PHE A 7 -20.62 23.42 -17.22
C PHE A 7 -19.43 22.59 -17.69
N LEU A 8 -19.03 22.74 -18.93
CA LEU A 8 -17.89 22.02 -19.49
C LEU A 8 -16.56 22.44 -18.82
N LEU A 9 -16.40 23.68 -18.41
CA LEU A 9 -15.21 24.16 -17.71
C LEU A 9 -15.11 23.67 -16.26
N ILE A 10 -16.22 23.26 -15.63
CA ILE A 10 -16.21 22.73 -14.26
C ILE A 10 -15.34 21.45 -14.18
N PHE A 11 -15.43 20.56 -15.15
CA PHE A 11 -14.67 19.30 -15.14
C PHE A 11 -13.15 19.50 -15.12
N PRO A 12 -12.55 20.27 -16.05
CA PRO A 12 -11.11 20.48 -16.02
C PRO A 12 -10.65 21.28 -14.80
N THR A 13 -11.46 22.23 -14.29
CA THR A 13 -11.11 22.98 -13.08
C THR A 13 -11.12 22.08 -11.84
N LEU A 14 -12.14 21.23 -11.67
CA LEU A 14 -12.21 20.26 -10.57
C LEU A 14 -11.05 19.26 -10.65
N LEU A 15 -10.73 18.76 -11.86
CA LEU A 15 -9.63 17.85 -12.06
C LEU A 15 -8.28 18.52 -11.75
N GLY A 16 -8.08 19.77 -12.15
CA GLY A 16 -6.89 20.56 -11.83
C GLY A 16 -6.72 20.78 -10.33
N ILE A 17 -7.80 21.20 -9.65
CA ILE A 17 -7.78 21.44 -8.20
C ILE A 17 -7.54 20.12 -7.45
N SER A 18 -8.23 19.04 -7.82
CA SER A 18 -8.06 17.73 -7.16
C SER A 18 -6.64 17.16 -7.34
N LEU A 19 -6.05 17.34 -8.52
CA LEU A 19 -4.65 16.95 -8.78
C LEU A 19 -3.69 17.76 -7.91
N LEU A 20 -3.91 19.08 -7.82
CA LEU A 20 -3.07 19.97 -7.02
C LEU A 20 -3.15 19.60 -5.54
N VAL A 21 -4.35 19.41 -5.00
CA VAL A 21 -4.56 18.99 -3.61
C VAL A 21 -3.94 17.62 -3.35
N PHE A 22 -4.14 16.65 -4.25
CA PHE A 22 -3.53 15.33 -4.14
C PHE A 22 -2.01 15.41 -4.09
N MET A 23 -1.40 16.25 -4.94
CA MET A 23 0.03 16.48 -4.98
C MET A 23 0.54 17.13 -3.68
N LEU A 24 -0.16 18.15 -3.18
CA LEU A 24 0.18 18.81 -1.92
C LEU A 24 0.16 17.84 -0.74
N ILE A 25 -0.89 17.04 -0.59
CA ILE A 25 -0.99 16.04 0.49
C ILE A 25 0.14 15.00 0.38
N ARG A 26 0.53 14.63 -0.83
CA ARG A 26 1.57 13.63 -1.05
C ARG A 26 2.99 14.16 -0.84
N LEU A 27 3.21 15.44 -1.10
CA LEU A 27 4.50 16.12 -0.92
C LEU A 27 4.68 16.71 0.48
N ALA A 28 3.58 16.91 1.22
CA ALA A 28 3.63 17.50 2.56
C ALA A 28 4.54 16.68 3.49
N PRO A 29 5.49 17.32 4.19
CA PRO A 29 6.27 16.67 5.23
C PRO A 29 5.36 16.24 6.38
N GLY A 30 5.69 15.11 7.06
CA GLY A 30 4.83 14.58 8.12
C GLY A 30 3.65 13.75 7.65
N GLY A 31 3.70 13.23 6.43
CA GLY A 31 2.69 12.34 5.87
C GLY A 31 2.54 11.02 6.65
N PRO A 32 1.52 10.19 6.29
CA PRO A 32 1.18 8.98 7.03
C PRO A 32 2.37 8.01 7.19
N VAL A 33 3.24 7.92 6.21
CA VAL A 33 4.47 7.10 6.30
C VAL A 33 5.38 7.57 7.43
N GLN A 34 5.60 8.88 7.55
CA GLN A 34 6.45 9.41 8.62
C GLN A 34 5.82 9.24 10.01
N ARG A 35 4.49 9.32 10.10
CA ARG A 35 3.78 9.06 11.36
C ARG A 35 3.90 7.62 11.79
N ASP A 36 3.68 6.66 10.88
CA ASP A 36 3.83 5.23 11.17
C ASP A 36 5.28 4.91 11.56
N LEU A 37 6.27 5.49 10.88
CA LEU A 37 7.68 5.37 11.25
C LEU A 37 7.96 5.93 12.66
N GLN A 38 7.46 7.13 12.98
CA GLN A 38 7.61 7.72 14.30
C GLN A 38 6.93 6.90 15.40
N GLN A 39 5.77 6.32 15.12
CA GLN A 39 5.09 5.44 16.06
C GLN A 39 5.88 4.16 16.33
N MET A 40 6.44 3.53 15.29
CA MET A 40 7.32 2.37 15.46
C MET A 40 8.58 2.70 16.25
N MET A 41 9.21 3.84 15.94
CA MET A 41 10.37 4.31 16.68
C MET A 41 10.04 4.64 18.16
N GLY A 42 8.88 5.25 18.41
CA GLY A 42 8.42 5.55 19.75
C GLY A 42 8.06 4.30 20.56
N ALA A 43 7.44 3.29 19.94
CA ALA A 43 7.13 2.02 20.59
C ALA A 43 8.42 1.26 20.96
N ALA A 44 9.38 1.18 20.06
CA ALA A 44 10.67 0.56 20.32
C ALA A 44 11.45 1.27 21.47
N ALA A 45 11.34 2.58 21.57
CA ALA A 45 11.95 3.35 22.67
C ALA A 45 11.24 3.11 24.01
N SER A 46 9.92 2.85 24.03
CA SER A 46 9.17 2.60 25.26
C SER A 46 9.37 1.18 25.81
N GLU A 47 9.62 0.19 24.97
CA GLU A 47 9.91 -1.18 25.39
C GLU A 47 11.35 -1.34 25.90
N GLY A 48 12.27 -0.42 25.54
CA GLY A 48 13.66 -0.41 25.96
C GLY A 48 13.96 0.36 27.26
N SER A 49 12.98 0.98 27.94
CA SER A 49 13.24 1.80 29.14
C SER A 49 13.27 1.01 30.44
N GLY A 50 14.11 -0.03 30.48
CA GLY A 50 14.55 -0.69 31.68
C GLY A 50 16.08 -0.61 31.83
N ALA A 51 16.61 0.49 32.33
CA ALA A 51 17.98 0.77 32.72
C ALA A 51 18.75 1.76 31.84
N ALA A 52 18.83 2.96 32.37
CA ALA A 52 19.95 3.91 32.40
C ALA A 52 20.98 3.85 31.26
N GLY A 53 21.11 4.97 30.58
CA GLY A 53 22.36 5.31 29.90
C GLY A 53 22.16 5.93 28.54
N MET A 54 22.29 7.25 28.51
CA MET A 54 22.60 8.03 27.32
C MET A 54 23.48 7.27 26.36
N ARG A 55 22.94 6.85 25.23
CA ARG A 55 23.68 6.73 24.00
C ARG A 55 22.96 7.56 22.96
N GLU A 56 23.34 8.82 22.90
CA GLU A 56 23.28 9.60 21.68
C GLU A 56 23.92 8.78 20.57
N SER A 57 23.22 8.71 19.44
CA SER A 57 23.77 8.32 18.14
C SER A 57 23.84 6.85 17.72
N GLU A 58 23.07 5.94 18.28
CA GLU A 58 22.71 4.77 17.45
C GLU A 58 21.22 4.90 17.10
N GLY A 59 20.96 5.57 15.96
CA GLY A 59 19.63 5.81 15.43
C GLY A 59 18.88 4.48 15.38
N LEU A 60 17.68 4.48 15.96
CA LEU A 60 16.71 3.40 15.86
C LEU A 60 16.69 2.90 14.42
N SER A 61 17.35 1.79 14.18
CA SER A 61 17.55 1.25 12.84
C SER A 61 16.25 0.65 12.35
N ILE A 62 15.53 1.44 11.54
CA ILE A 62 14.40 0.93 10.79
C ILE A 62 14.95 -0.15 9.86
N THR A 63 14.41 -1.35 9.97
CA THR A 63 14.80 -2.43 9.07
C THR A 63 14.21 -2.21 7.69
N PRO A 64 14.93 -2.56 6.61
CA PRO A 64 14.42 -2.41 5.25
C PRO A 64 13.03 -3.02 5.01
N PRO A 65 12.70 -4.22 5.50
CA PRO A 65 11.37 -4.79 5.36
C PRO A 65 10.26 -3.93 5.96
N GLN A 66 10.48 -3.35 7.13
CA GLN A 66 9.51 -2.48 7.82
C GLN A 66 9.23 -1.20 7.02
N LEU A 67 10.27 -0.55 6.51
CA LEU A 67 10.10 0.64 5.68
C LEU A 67 9.28 0.34 4.44
N PHE A 68 9.60 -0.75 3.73
CA PHE A 68 8.89 -1.12 2.51
C PHE A 68 7.45 -1.53 2.78
N GLU A 69 7.17 -2.19 3.90
CA GLU A 69 5.82 -2.53 4.32
C GLU A 69 4.96 -1.27 4.54
N ILE A 70 5.49 -0.26 5.24
CA ILE A 70 4.81 1.01 5.45
C ILE A 70 4.58 1.75 4.13
N GLU A 71 5.59 1.80 3.24
CA GLU A 71 5.43 2.43 1.93
C GLU A 71 4.34 1.75 1.10
N GLU A 72 4.33 0.42 1.10
CA GLU A 72 3.36 -0.39 0.39
C GLU A 72 1.96 -0.23 0.99
N LYS A 73 1.83 -0.18 2.31
CA LYS A 73 0.58 0.11 3.01
C LYS A 73 -0.01 1.45 2.59
N HIS A 74 0.81 2.49 2.52
CA HIS A 74 0.39 3.83 2.10
C HIS A 74 0.47 4.07 0.59
N ARG A 75 0.74 3.04 -0.21
CA ARG A 75 0.81 3.10 -1.69
C ARG A 75 1.75 4.19 -2.22
N ARG A 76 2.86 4.44 -1.51
CA ARG A 76 3.88 5.40 -1.91
C ARG A 76 4.97 4.80 -2.81
N ASP A 77 4.89 3.51 -3.06
CA ASP A 77 5.75 2.75 -3.97
C ASP A 77 5.60 3.15 -5.45
N LYS A 78 4.50 3.82 -5.79
CA LYS A 78 4.18 4.23 -7.16
C LYS A 78 4.36 5.74 -7.38
N GLY A 79 4.57 6.12 -8.65
CA GLY A 79 4.68 7.53 -9.05
C GLY A 79 3.40 8.32 -8.75
N VAL A 80 3.54 9.65 -8.54
CA VAL A 80 2.45 10.54 -8.13
C VAL A 80 1.28 10.52 -9.10
N LEU A 81 1.54 10.68 -10.40
CA LEU A 81 0.50 10.71 -11.45
C LEU A 81 -0.25 9.38 -11.55
N ARG A 82 0.49 8.26 -11.54
CA ARG A 82 -0.13 6.95 -11.57
C ARG A 82 -1.05 6.73 -10.37
N SER A 83 -0.58 7.09 -9.17
CA SER A 83 -1.37 7.00 -7.95
C SER A 83 -2.61 7.89 -7.96
N TYR A 84 -2.53 9.07 -8.60
CA TYR A 84 -3.67 9.95 -8.79
C TYR A 84 -4.74 9.31 -9.69
N PHE A 85 -4.35 8.74 -10.83
CA PHE A 85 -5.27 8.05 -11.72
C PHE A 85 -5.85 6.75 -11.12
N GLU A 86 -5.06 6.04 -10.31
CA GLU A 86 -5.54 4.91 -9.51
C GLU A 86 -6.55 5.36 -8.43
N TRP A 87 -6.30 6.50 -7.78
CA TRP A 87 -7.23 7.09 -6.79
C TRP A 87 -8.52 7.60 -7.45
N LEU A 88 -8.41 8.16 -8.64
CA LEU A 88 -9.59 8.54 -9.43
C LEU A 88 -10.42 7.32 -9.86
N GLY A 89 -9.81 6.15 -10.00
CA GLY A 89 -10.43 4.92 -10.47
C GLY A 89 -10.35 4.71 -11.99
N ILE A 90 -9.54 5.51 -12.67
CA ILE A 90 -9.29 5.36 -14.12
C ILE A 90 -8.34 4.19 -14.36
N LEU A 91 -7.27 4.08 -13.56
CA LEU A 91 -6.33 2.98 -13.61
C LEU A 91 -6.66 1.92 -12.56
N PRO A 92 -6.42 0.64 -12.85
CA PRO A 92 -6.54 -0.42 -11.86
C PRO A 92 -5.49 -0.22 -10.76
N ARG A 93 -5.89 -0.47 -9.53
CA ARG A 93 -5.04 -0.38 -8.34
C ARG A 93 -4.93 -1.72 -7.64
N ASP A 94 -3.90 -1.87 -6.84
CA ASP A 94 -3.75 -3.03 -5.97
C ASP A 94 -4.72 -2.88 -4.79
N LEU A 95 -5.75 -3.72 -4.73
CA LEU A 95 -6.79 -3.67 -3.69
C LEU A 95 -6.29 -4.31 -2.39
N ASP A 96 -5.85 -5.54 -2.50
CA ASP A 96 -5.29 -6.33 -1.41
C ASP A 96 -3.84 -6.67 -1.74
N ARG A 97 -2.98 -6.65 -0.75
CA ARG A 97 -1.56 -6.90 -0.89
C ARG A 97 -1.04 -7.80 0.21
N SER A 98 -0.11 -8.67 -0.17
CA SER A 98 0.80 -9.34 0.74
C SER A 98 2.20 -9.28 0.12
N ALA A 99 3.22 -9.00 0.91
CA ALA A 99 4.57 -8.85 0.40
C ALA A 99 5.58 -9.40 1.40
N GLN A 100 6.60 -10.06 0.87
CA GLN A 100 7.68 -10.62 1.66
C GLN A 100 8.99 -10.58 0.88
N SER A 101 10.09 -10.35 1.57
CA SER A 101 11.42 -10.43 0.98
C SER A 101 11.84 -11.89 0.88
N PHE A 102 12.55 -12.22 -0.19
CA PHE A 102 13.21 -13.52 -0.29
C PHE A 102 14.35 -13.61 0.73
N GLU A 103 14.61 -14.78 1.25
CA GLU A 103 15.86 -15.01 1.97
C GLU A 103 17.02 -15.14 1.00
N LYS A 104 18.23 -15.03 1.52
CA LYS A 104 19.44 -15.12 0.71
C LYS A 104 19.49 -16.49 0.04
N ASP A 105 19.66 -16.47 -1.30
CA ASP A 105 19.70 -17.67 -2.16
C ASP A 105 18.37 -18.44 -2.30
N GLU A 106 17.28 -17.96 -1.73
CA GLU A 106 15.97 -18.58 -1.94
C GLU A 106 15.30 -18.10 -3.23
N THR A 107 14.71 -19.06 -3.94
CA THR A 107 13.93 -18.83 -5.16
C THR A 107 12.43 -18.88 -4.91
N LYS A 108 12.01 -19.27 -3.70
CA LYS A 108 10.63 -19.49 -3.32
C LYS A 108 10.31 -18.77 -2.01
N VAL A 109 9.18 -18.12 -1.94
CA VAL A 109 8.67 -17.48 -0.73
C VAL A 109 7.17 -17.78 -0.56
N ALA A 110 6.78 -18.15 0.66
CA ALA A 110 5.38 -18.44 0.98
C ALA A 110 4.69 -17.17 1.49
N LEU A 111 3.59 -16.78 0.85
CA LEU A 111 2.77 -15.63 1.27
C LEU A 111 1.34 -16.07 1.60
N GLN A 112 0.78 -15.45 2.63
CA GLN A 112 -0.64 -15.59 2.92
C GLN A 112 -1.46 -14.73 1.96
N VAL A 113 -2.52 -15.31 1.41
CA VAL A 113 -3.46 -14.58 0.55
C VAL A 113 -4.35 -13.71 1.44
N PRO A 114 -4.36 -12.38 1.26
CA PRO A 114 -5.21 -11.48 2.04
C PRO A 114 -6.69 -11.88 2.01
N GLY A 115 -7.32 -11.90 3.17
CA GLY A 115 -8.73 -12.30 3.29
C GLY A 115 -9.00 -13.81 3.25
N MET A 116 -7.94 -14.63 3.17
CA MET A 116 -8.03 -16.09 3.24
C MET A 116 -7.00 -16.64 4.22
N ASN A 117 -7.34 -17.73 4.88
CA ASN A 117 -6.39 -18.46 5.74
C ASN A 117 -5.58 -19.49 4.93
N LEU A 118 -5.24 -19.13 3.69
CA LEU A 118 -4.53 -19.96 2.74
C LEU A 118 -3.25 -19.26 2.31
N ARG A 119 -2.21 -20.04 2.03
CA ARG A 119 -0.91 -19.54 1.55
C ARG A 119 -0.68 -19.92 0.09
N VAL A 120 0.11 -19.12 -0.59
CA VAL A 120 0.63 -19.39 -1.93
C VAL A 120 2.15 -19.30 -1.90
N ASP A 121 2.79 -20.03 -2.77
CA ASP A 121 4.21 -19.98 -2.98
C ASP A 121 4.52 -19.10 -4.19
N LEU A 122 5.30 -18.07 -4.00
CA LEU A 122 5.82 -17.25 -5.08
C LEU A 122 7.21 -17.74 -5.46
N VAL A 123 7.37 -18.16 -6.70
CA VAL A 123 8.61 -18.72 -7.23
C VAL A 123 9.20 -17.78 -8.27
N LYS A 124 10.49 -17.46 -8.15
CA LYS A 124 11.20 -16.65 -9.13
C LYS A 124 11.25 -17.33 -10.48
N ASP A 125 10.79 -16.62 -11.50
CA ASP A 125 11.00 -16.98 -12.90
C ASP A 125 12.41 -16.56 -13.31
N GLY A 126 13.25 -17.39 -13.82
CA GLY A 126 14.61 -17.03 -14.24
C GLY A 126 14.72 -15.83 -15.21
N LYS A 127 13.59 -15.24 -15.59
CA LYS A 127 13.44 -14.04 -16.45
C LYS A 127 13.18 -12.73 -15.68
N GLY A 128 13.32 -12.74 -14.34
CA GLY A 128 13.09 -11.56 -13.50
C GLY A 128 11.61 -11.32 -13.12
N GLY A 129 10.75 -12.31 -13.30
CA GLY A 129 9.38 -12.34 -12.84
C GLY A 129 9.19 -13.24 -11.62
N VAL A 130 7.93 -13.34 -11.17
CA VAL A 130 7.49 -14.27 -10.13
C VAL A 130 6.20 -14.93 -10.57
N SER A 131 6.15 -16.25 -10.45
CA SER A 131 4.94 -17.05 -10.68
C SER A 131 4.25 -17.41 -9.36
N ILE A 132 2.93 -17.52 -9.39
CA ILE A 132 2.11 -17.95 -8.26
C ILE A 132 1.95 -19.46 -8.36
N ASN A 133 2.46 -20.19 -7.38
CA ASN A 133 2.33 -21.64 -7.30
C ASN A 133 1.49 -22.00 -6.07
N ILE A 134 0.65 -23.01 -6.23
CA ILE A 134 -0.14 -23.57 -5.13
C ILE A 134 0.71 -24.63 -4.42
N PRO A 135 0.88 -24.56 -3.08
CA PRO A 135 1.66 -25.54 -2.34
C PRO A 135 1.15 -26.96 -2.54
N GLU A 136 2.06 -27.93 -2.73
CA GLU A 136 1.71 -29.33 -2.94
C GLU A 136 1.19 -30.02 -1.66
N ASP A 137 1.57 -29.52 -0.50
CA ASP A 137 1.19 -30.02 0.84
C ASP A 137 -0.26 -29.66 1.24
N MET A 138 -0.97 -28.93 0.39
CA MET A 138 -2.34 -28.49 0.64
C MET A 138 -3.36 -29.59 0.23
N LYS A 139 -4.49 -29.64 0.98
CA LYS A 139 -5.61 -30.54 0.64
C LYS A 139 -6.22 -30.19 -0.72
N GLU A 140 -6.65 -31.19 -1.49
CA GLU A 140 -7.20 -31.01 -2.83
C GLU A 140 -8.39 -30.03 -2.89
N ASP A 141 -9.27 -30.06 -1.87
CA ASP A 141 -10.39 -29.12 -1.77
C ASP A 141 -9.90 -27.67 -1.64
N GLN A 142 -8.85 -27.46 -0.86
CA GLN A 142 -8.25 -26.13 -0.66
C GLN A 142 -7.52 -25.66 -1.92
N LYS A 143 -6.83 -26.56 -2.62
CA LYS A 143 -6.17 -26.26 -3.90
C LYS A 143 -7.18 -25.79 -4.94
N LYS A 144 -8.32 -26.48 -5.05
CA LYS A 144 -9.38 -26.12 -5.96
C LYS A 144 -9.97 -24.75 -5.66
N ILE A 145 -10.31 -24.48 -4.40
CA ILE A 145 -10.81 -23.17 -3.95
C ILE A 145 -9.79 -22.07 -4.24
N LEU A 146 -8.52 -22.32 -3.94
CA LEU A 146 -7.45 -21.35 -4.13
C LEU A 146 -7.20 -21.05 -5.62
N SER A 147 -7.13 -22.08 -6.47
CA SER A 147 -6.94 -21.92 -7.91
C SER A 147 -8.07 -21.14 -8.56
N GLU A 148 -9.32 -21.46 -8.20
CA GLU A 148 -10.50 -20.77 -8.68
C GLU A 148 -10.52 -19.29 -8.23
N ARG A 149 -10.18 -19.01 -6.98
CA ARG A 149 -10.08 -17.65 -6.44
C ARG A 149 -8.94 -16.85 -7.07
N ILE A 150 -7.76 -17.44 -7.25
CA ILE A 150 -6.62 -16.75 -7.89
C ILE A 150 -7.01 -16.31 -9.30
N SER A 151 -7.70 -17.18 -10.05
CA SER A 151 -8.14 -16.87 -11.40
C SER A 151 -9.26 -15.84 -11.44
N ASN A 152 -10.31 -16.02 -10.65
CA ASN A 152 -11.50 -15.17 -10.67
C ASN A 152 -11.27 -13.78 -10.11
N ASP A 153 -10.48 -13.66 -9.03
CA ASP A 153 -10.21 -12.40 -8.36
C ASP A 153 -9.02 -11.63 -8.97
N HIS A 154 -8.46 -12.09 -10.07
CA HIS A 154 -7.35 -11.46 -10.77
C HIS A 154 -6.13 -11.19 -9.87
N TRP A 155 -5.70 -12.21 -9.12
CA TRP A 155 -4.48 -12.16 -8.35
C TRP A 155 -3.26 -12.18 -9.26
N ASN A 156 -2.31 -11.32 -8.97
CA ASN A 156 -1.06 -11.19 -9.71
C ASN A 156 0.11 -11.14 -8.74
N ALA A 157 1.27 -11.54 -9.23
CA ALA A 157 2.51 -11.41 -8.48
C ALA A 157 3.51 -10.54 -9.25
N ARG A 158 4.34 -9.79 -8.52
CA ARG A 158 5.46 -9.06 -9.10
C ARG A 158 6.69 -9.17 -8.22
N LEU A 159 7.85 -9.16 -8.87
CA LEU A 159 9.15 -9.07 -8.22
C LEU A 159 9.58 -7.60 -8.17
N VAL A 160 10.03 -7.16 -7.02
CA VAL A 160 10.69 -5.86 -6.85
C VAL A 160 12.17 -6.12 -6.70
N SER A 161 12.93 -5.63 -7.67
CA SER A 161 14.38 -5.83 -7.72
C SER A 161 15.10 -5.05 -6.63
N THR A 162 16.26 -5.54 -6.22
CA THR A 162 17.18 -4.88 -5.26
C THR A 162 17.48 -3.43 -5.67
N LYS A 163 17.64 -3.16 -6.98
CA LYS A 163 17.89 -1.81 -7.50
C LYS A 163 16.72 -0.86 -7.24
N GLU A 164 15.48 -1.33 -7.35
CA GLU A 164 14.29 -0.53 -7.06
C GLU A 164 14.17 -0.29 -5.56
N LEU A 165 14.43 -1.30 -4.74
CA LEU A 165 14.42 -1.20 -3.28
C LEU A 165 15.49 -0.23 -2.77
N SER A 166 16.69 -0.26 -3.33
CA SER A 166 17.75 0.71 -3.00
C SER A 166 17.34 2.15 -3.30
N ARG A 167 16.69 2.40 -4.44
CA ARG A 167 16.17 3.73 -4.76
C ARG A 167 15.07 4.18 -3.80
N ARG A 168 14.20 3.27 -3.37
CA ARG A 168 13.15 3.57 -2.38
C ARG A 168 13.75 3.87 -1.03
N TRP A 169 14.74 3.09 -0.61
CA TRP A 169 15.47 3.32 0.63
C TRP A 169 16.11 4.71 0.66
N GLN A 170 16.92 5.07 -0.34
CA GLN A 170 17.55 6.38 -0.45
C GLN A 170 16.57 7.55 -0.40
N LYS A 171 15.37 7.36 -0.96
CA LYS A 171 14.31 8.38 -0.97
C LYS A 171 13.69 8.61 0.40
N ASN A 172 13.49 7.56 1.19
CA ASN A 172 12.67 7.61 2.40
C ASN A 172 13.49 7.53 3.69
N ALA A 173 14.58 6.81 3.69
CA ALA A 173 15.53 6.70 4.80
C ALA A 173 16.67 7.72 4.65
N LYS A 174 16.32 9.01 4.61
CA LYS A 174 17.29 10.10 4.43
C LYS A 174 18.37 10.05 5.49
N GLY A 175 19.62 9.96 5.06
CA GLY A 175 20.79 9.98 5.95
C GLY A 175 21.23 8.61 6.45
N LEU A 176 20.55 7.52 6.03
CA LEU A 176 20.98 6.16 6.29
C LEU A 176 21.60 5.54 5.04
N ASP A 177 22.67 4.79 5.21
CA ASP A 177 23.31 4.05 4.14
C ASP A 177 22.39 2.94 3.62
N VAL A 178 22.55 2.58 2.36
CA VAL A 178 21.80 1.47 1.76
C VAL A 178 22.35 0.17 2.35
N PRO A 179 21.50 -0.67 2.96
CA PRO A 179 21.95 -1.96 3.46
C PRO A 179 22.54 -2.83 2.33
N GLU A 180 23.69 -3.46 2.59
CA GLU A 180 24.37 -4.32 1.61
C GLU A 180 23.61 -5.63 1.35
N ASP A 181 22.83 -6.08 2.32
CA ASP A 181 22.08 -7.34 2.32
C ASP A 181 20.63 -7.18 1.85
N LEU A 182 20.33 -6.13 1.07
CA LEU A 182 19.00 -5.86 0.57
C LEU A 182 18.54 -6.98 -0.39
N GLN A 183 17.52 -7.72 0.02
CA GLN A 183 16.98 -8.84 -0.75
C GLN A 183 15.81 -8.41 -1.64
N GLU A 184 15.64 -9.10 -2.76
CA GLU A 184 14.47 -8.91 -3.64
C GLU A 184 13.18 -9.21 -2.88
N ARG A 185 12.10 -8.54 -3.26
CA ARG A 185 10.80 -8.64 -2.58
C ARG A 185 9.72 -9.11 -3.54
N ALA A 186 9.01 -10.15 -3.15
CA ALA A 186 7.82 -10.60 -3.87
C ALA A 186 6.57 -9.89 -3.33
N ILE A 187 5.72 -9.44 -4.22
CA ILE A 187 4.44 -8.82 -3.89
C ILE A 187 3.33 -9.58 -4.60
N LEU A 188 2.43 -10.15 -3.81
CA LEU A 188 1.15 -10.70 -4.26
C LEU A 188 0.11 -9.60 -4.13
N TYR A 189 -0.68 -9.34 -5.17
CA TYR A 189 -1.70 -8.31 -5.15
C TYR A 189 -2.91 -8.68 -5.99
N ARG A 190 -4.07 -8.19 -5.56
CA ARG A 190 -5.29 -8.29 -6.33
C ARG A 190 -5.52 -6.97 -7.09
N SER A 191 -5.65 -7.04 -8.40
CA SER A 191 -5.89 -5.88 -9.24
C SER A 191 -7.37 -5.60 -9.41
N GLY A 192 -7.80 -4.37 -9.19
CA GLY A 192 -9.19 -3.98 -9.41
C GLY A 192 -9.36 -2.48 -9.63
N ARG A 193 -10.51 -2.09 -10.15
CA ARG A 193 -10.85 -0.68 -10.35
C ARG A 193 -11.75 -0.22 -9.22
N GLU A 194 -11.14 0.37 -8.22
CA GLU A 194 -11.83 1.03 -7.12
C GLU A 194 -11.25 2.42 -6.93
N GLY A 195 -12.06 3.44 -7.08
CA GLY A 195 -11.63 4.83 -6.93
C GLY A 195 -12.80 5.77 -6.75
N LEU A 196 -12.51 7.06 -6.79
CA LEU A 196 -13.51 8.11 -6.60
C LEU A 196 -14.68 7.98 -7.59
N LEU A 197 -14.40 7.68 -8.86
CA LEU A 197 -15.42 7.52 -9.91
C LEU A 197 -16.33 6.28 -9.70
N GLN A 198 -15.85 5.26 -9.00
CA GLN A 198 -16.63 4.09 -8.59
C GLN A 198 -17.30 4.28 -7.23
N GLY A 199 -17.23 5.48 -6.67
CA GLY A 199 -17.77 5.78 -5.35
C GLY A 199 -16.96 5.19 -4.20
N SER A 200 -15.73 4.76 -4.40
CA SER A 200 -14.86 4.24 -3.35
C SER A 200 -13.91 5.34 -2.86
N LEU A 201 -14.17 5.85 -1.66
CA LEU A 201 -13.30 6.83 -0.98
C LEU A 201 -12.17 6.17 -0.17
N GLY A 202 -12.10 4.83 -0.20
CA GLY A 202 -11.15 4.06 0.59
C GLY A 202 -11.66 3.68 1.98
N ARG A 203 -10.76 3.16 2.83
CA ARG A 203 -11.03 2.81 4.22
C ARG A 203 -10.36 3.78 5.16
N SER A 204 -10.99 4.04 6.30
CA SER A 204 -10.40 4.85 7.36
C SER A 204 -9.43 4.02 8.18
N ASP A 205 -8.17 4.45 8.29
CA ASP A 205 -7.17 3.79 9.13
C ASP A 205 -7.55 3.83 10.61
N LYS A 206 -8.31 4.85 11.02
CA LYS A 206 -8.73 5.01 12.42
C LYS A 206 -9.87 4.08 12.82
N TYR A 207 -10.85 3.88 11.91
CA TYR A 207 -12.09 3.13 12.22
C TYR A 207 -12.13 1.76 11.56
N GLY A 208 -11.23 1.46 10.62
CA GLY A 208 -11.21 0.20 9.88
C GLY A 208 -12.38 0.00 8.91
N GLU A 209 -13.26 1.00 8.79
CA GLU A 209 -14.46 0.97 7.96
C GLU A 209 -14.31 1.78 6.67
N SER A 210 -15.22 1.54 5.71
CA SER A 210 -15.32 2.35 4.51
C SER A 210 -15.65 3.81 4.85
N ILE A 211 -14.97 4.76 4.23
CA ILE A 211 -15.23 6.20 4.45
C ILE A 211 -16.66 6.56 4.02
N ILE A 212 -17.20 5.92 2.99
CA ILE A 212 -18.60 6.12 2.56
C ILE A 212 -19.59 5.69 3.63
N SER A 213 -19.36 4.54 4.27
CA SER A 213 -20.22 4.08 5.39
C SER A 213 -20.23 5.10 6.52
N LEU A 214 -19.05 5.62 6.89
CA LEU A 214 -18.94 6.65 7.93
C LEU A 214 -19.65 7.96 7.56
N ILE A 215 -19.60 8.37 6.30
CA ILE A 215 -20.28 9.55 5.80
C ILE A 215 -21.78 9.32 5.81
N GLN A 216 -22.28 8.21 5.30
CA GLN A 216 -23.71 7.89 5.25
C GLN A 216 -24.36 7.87 6.63
N GLN A 217 -23.66 7.37 7.64
CA GLN A 217 -24.13 7.36 9.02
C GLN A 217 -24.27 8.78 9.60
N ARG A 218 -23.49 9.75 9.12
CA ARG A 218 -23.46 11.13 9.65
C ARG A 218 -24.25 12.14 8.84
N ILE A 219 -24.59 11.85 7.58
CA ILE A 219 -25.39 12.70 6.71
C ILE A 219 -26.75 13.08 7.35
N PRO A 220 -27.56 12.15 7.91
CA PRO A 220 -28.86 12.51 8.48
C PRO A 220 -28.76 13.55 9.60
N ILE A 221 -27.75 13.39 10.46
CA ILE A 221 -27.49 14.31 11.58
C ILE A 221 -27.10 15.69 11.05
N SER A 222 -26.19 15.75 10.06
CA SER A 222 -25.74 17.01 9.47
C SER A 222 -26.86 17.72 8.74
N LEU A 223 -27.73 16.99 8.03
CA LEU A 223 -28.89 17.57 7.36
C LEU A 223 -29.91 18.11 8.35
N PHE A 224 -30.15 17.40 9.45
CA PHE A 224 -31.06 17.87 10.49
C PHE A 224 -30.59 19.20 11.08
N PHE A 225 -29.32 19.31 11.44
CA PHE A 225 -28.78 20.58 11.97
C PHE A 225 -28.58 21.67 10.92
N GLY A 226 -28.49 21.33 9.64
CA GLY A 226 -28.35 22.31 8.55
C GLY A 226 -29.69 22.87 8.04
N LEU A 227 -30.84 22.26 8.39
CA LEU A 227 -32.19 22.67 8.01
C LEU A 227 -32.90 23.49 9.10
N ILE A 228 -32.36 23.51 10.31
CA ILE A 228 -32.80 24.34 11.44
C ILE A 228 -32.02 25.65 11.46
#